data_ae07ba4e47dd780ec95d41ccdd1bd1b5
#
_entry.id   ae07ba4e47dd780ec95d41ccdd1bd1b5
#
_cell.length_a   1.000
_cell.length_b   1.000
_cell.length_c   1.000
_cell.angle_alpha   90.00
_cell.angle_beta   90.00
_cell.angle_gamma   90.00
#
_symmetry.space_group_name_H-M   'P 1'
#
loop_
_entity.id
_entity.type
_entity.pdbx_description
1 polymer ?
#
loop_
_entity_poly.entity_id
_entity_poly.type
_entity_poly.pdbx_seq_one_letter_code
_entity_poly.pdbx_strand_id
1 'polypeptide(L)'
;MEFGLSEEQKLIVETTRAFVENELYPHEREVERTGVLRRELIEEIKAKAIEAGLYAANMPTEVGGAGLDTVTWLLYEKELGRANYALHWTCVARPSNILLAGTPEQREKYLYPCIRGEKWDCLAMTEPGAGSDLRGMK
;
A
#
# COMPACT_ATOMS: atom_id res chain seq x y z
N MET A 1 17.64 -26.07 9.75
CA MET A 1 16.80 -24.84 9.68
C MET A 1 16.65 -24.54 8.20
N GLU A 2 15.46 -24.61 7.68
CA GLU A 2 15.20 -24.37 6.26
C GLU A 2 14.89 -22.88 6.08
N PHE A 3 15.70 -22.18 5.27
CA PHE A 3 15.56 -20.75 4.99
C PHE A 3 14.82 -20.49 3.64
N GLY A 4 14.18 -21.52 3.10
CA GLY A 4 13.40 -21.41 1.87
C GLY A 4 12.08 -20.66 2.10
N LEU A 5 11.60 -19.95 1.06
CA LEU A 5 10.27 -19.37 1.06
C LEU A 5 9.21 -20.48 0.96
N SER A 6 8.08 -20.30 1.66
CA SER A 6 6.90 -21.15 1.46
C SER A 6 6.33 -20.95 0.05
N GLU A 7 5.48 -21.85 -0.41
CA GLU A 7 4.81 -21.71 -1.71
C GLU A 7 3.93 -20.47 -1.77
N GLU A 8 3.26 -20.13 -0.67
CA GLU A 8 2.48 -18.89 -0.55
C GLU A 8 3.37 -17.65 -0.67
N GLN A 9 4.52 -17.64 0.01
CA GLN A 9 5.49 -16.55 -0.08
C GLN A 9 6.07 -16.39 -1.48
N LYS A 10 6.36 -17.50 -2.17
CA LYS A 10 6.79 -17.46 -3.57
C LYS A 10 5.72 -16.86 -4.46
N LEU A 11 4.46 -17.29 -4.27
CA LEU A 11 3.33 -16.79 -5.06
C LEU A 11 3.15 -15.28 -4.89
N ILE A 12 3.17 -14.76 -3.64
CA ILE A 12 3.04 -13.32 -3.42
C ILE A 12 4.19 -12.53 -4.03
N VAL A 13 5.43 -13.03 -3.94
CA VAL A 13 6.60 -12.43 -4.57
C VAL A 13 6.45 -12.39 -6.10
N GLU A 14 6.08 -13.49 -6.71
CA GLU A 14 5.90 -13.58 -8.17
C GLU A 14 4.77 -12.69 -8.66
N THR A 15 3.62 -12.71 -7.98
CA THR A 15 2.46 -11.87 -8.32
C THR A 15 2.80 -10.39 -8.21
N THR A 16 3.42 -9.98 -7.09
CA THR A 16 3.79 -8.58 -6.87
C THR A 16 4.85 -8.12 -7.87
N ARG A 17 5.84 -8.96 -8.17
CA ARG A 17 6.87 -8.69 -9.17
C ARG A 17 6.26 -8.50 -10.56
N ALA A 18 5.41 -9.43 -10.98
CA ALA A 18 4.73 -9.33 -12.27
C ALA A 18 3.88 -8.06 -12.37
N PHE A 19 3.19 -7.69 -11.29
CA PHE A 19 2.43 -6.44 -11.24
C PHE A 19 3.34 -5.22 -11.41
N VAL A 20 4.46 -5.15 -10.70
CA VAL A 20 5.44 -4.06 -10.83
C VAL A 20 5.96 -3.97 -12.26
N GLU A 21 6.35 -5.09 -12.85
CA GLU A 21 6.94 -5.14 -14.19
C GLU A 21 5.95 -4.78 -15.30
N ASN A 22 4.70 -5.19 -15.15
CA ASN A 22 3.69 -4.98 -16.19
C ASN A 22 2.88 -3.69 -16.03
N GLU A 23 2.64 -3.26 -14.78
CA GLU A 23 1.71 -2.15 -14.51
C GLU A 23 2.40 -0.89 -13.99
N LEU A 24 3.58 -0.97 -13.37
CA LEU A 24 4.25 0.21 -12.84
C LEU A 24 5.43 0.66 -13.72
N TYR A 25 6.34 -0.22 -14.08
CA TYR A 25 7.52 0.10 -14.88
C TYR A 25 7.23 0.84 -16.20
N PRO A 26 6.17 0.51 -16.97
CA PRO A 26 5.90 1.23 -18.22
C PRO A 26 5.69 2.72 -18.03
N HIS A 27 5.32 3.17 -16.83
CA HIS A 27 4.98 4.55 -16.53
C HIS A 27 6.10 5.32 -15.81
N GLU A 28 7.14 4.65 -15.31
CA GLU A 28 8.21 5.27 -14.52
C GLU A 28 8.90 6.42 -15.24
N ARG A 29 9.29 6.21 -16.49
CA ARG A 29 10.01 7.22 -17.27
C ARG A 29 9.22 8.52 -17.45
N GLU A 30 7.90 8.41 -17.62
CA GLU A 30 7.03 9.59 -17.75
C GLU A 30 6.92 10.32 -16.41
N VAL A 31 6.65 9.57 -15.34
CA VAL A 31 6.50 10.12 -13.98
C VAL A 31 7.80 10.78 -13.50
N GLU A 32 8.96 10.14 -13.70
CA GLU A 32 10.25 10.70 -13.34
C GLU A 32 10.56 12.00 -14.14
N ARG A 33 10.26 12.01 -15.43
CA ARG A 33 10.52 13.17 -16.28
C ARG A 33 9.61 14.35 -15.99
N THR A 34 8.33 14.09 -15.65
CA THR A 34 7.30 15.14 -15.51
C THR A 34 7.04 15.55 -14.08
N GLY A 35 7.35 14.69 -13.11
CA GLY A 35 6.92 14.84 -11.73
C GLY A 35 5.40 14.74 -11.53
N VAL A 36 4.66 14.27 -12.55
CA VAL A 36 3.19 14.24 -12.55
C VAL A 36 2.68 12.81 -12.67
N LEU A 37 1.85 12.41 -11.73
CA LEU A 37 1.08 11.18 -11.80
C LEU A 37 -0.38 11.54 -12.11
N ARG A 38 -0.84 11.23 -13.34
CA ARG A 38 -2.18 11.58 -13.82
C ARG A 38 -3.25 10.77 -13.08
N ARG A 39 -4.37 11.40 -12.77
CA ARG A 39 -5.47 10.79 -12.03
C ARG A 39 -6.03 9.55 -12.71
N GLU A 40 -6.19 9.60 -14.03
CA GLU A 40 -6.69 8.47 -14.83
C GLU A 40 -5.78 7.25 -14.70
N LEU A 41 -4.46 7.46 -14.72
CA LEU A 41 -3.48 6.40 -14.53
C LEU A 41 -3.53 5.82 -13.11
N ILE A 42 -3.70 6.68 -12.08
CA ILE A 42 -3.88 6.21 -10.70
C ILE A 42 -5.09 5.28 -10.61
N GLU A 43 -6.24 5.69 -11.13
CA GLU A 43 -7.46 4.90 -11.04
C GLU A 43 -7.35 3.58 -11.83
N GLU A 44 -6.70 3.59 -13.00
CA GLU A 44 -6.45 2.38 -13.79
C GLU A 44 -5.58 1.37 -13.01
N ILE A 45 -4.41 1.80 -12.55
CA ILE A 45 -3.47 0.91 -11.84
C ILE A 45 -4.07 0.44 -10.52
N LYS A 46 -4.76 1.33 -9.79
CA LYS A 46 -5.46 1.00 -8.55
C LYS A 46 -6.50 -0.09 -8.75
N ALA A 47 -7.31 0.00 -9.80
CA ALA A 47 -8.30 -1.03 -10.13
C ALA A 47 -7.63 -2.40 -10.35
N LYS A 48 -6.54 -2.44 -11.10
CA LYS A 48 -5.74 -3.65 -11.31
C LYS A 48 -5.12 -4.18 -10.01
N ALA A 49 -4.63 -3.29 -9.13
CA ALA A 49 -4.07 -3.68 -7.83
C ALA A 49 -5.14 -4.30 -6.91
N ILE A 50 -6.35 -3.76 -6.93
CA ILE A 50 -7.50 -4.30 -6.19
C ILE A 50 -7.87 -5.69 -6.74
N GLU A 51 -7.98 -5.84 -8.05
CA GLU A 51 -8.29 -7.11 -8.71
C GLU A 51 -7.25 -8.19 -8.42
N ALA A 52 -5.97 -7.80 -8.39
CA ALA A 52 -4.86 -8.69 -8.07
C ALA A 52 -4.72 -9.00 -6.56
N GLY A 53 -5.55 -8.41 -5.68
CA GLY A 53 -5.47 -8.59 -4.23
C GLY A 53 -4.24 -7.93 -3.59
N LEU A 54 -3.59 -7.00 -4.28
CA LEU A 54 -2.39 -6.30 -3.81
C LEU A 54 -2.72 -4.99 -3.07
N TYR A 55 -3.94 -4.47 -3.23
CA TYR A 55 -4.38 -3.24 -2.57
C TYR A 55 -4.79 -3.51 -1.13
N ALA A 56 -4.41 -2.64 -0.19
CA ALA A 56 -4.66 -2.80 1.25
C ALA A 56 -4.19 -4.15 1.83
N ALA A 57 -3.16 -4.76 1.24
CA ALA A 57 -2.66 -6.09 1.61
C ALA A 57 -2.13 -6.16 3.05
N ASN A 58 -1.80 -5.03 3.68
CA ASN A 58 -1.43 -4.92 5.10
C ASN A 58 -2.60 -5.11 6.07
N MET A 59 -3.84 -5.03 5.60
CA MET A 59 -5.01 -5.14 6.44
C MET A 59 -5.39 -6.60 6.72
N PRO A 60 -5.99 -6.90 7.89
CA PRO A 60 -6.54 -8.22 8.18
C PRO A 60 -7.61 -8.65 7.19
N THR A 61 -7.77 -9.95 7.00
CA THR A 61 -8.79 -10.53 6.10
C THR A 61 -10.22 -10.18 6.51
N GLU A 62 -10.47 -10.03 7.81
CA GLU A 62 -11.79 -9.70 8.38
C GLU A 62 -12.30 -8.33 7.92
N VAL A 63 -11.40 -7.45 7.50
CA VAL A 63 -11.76 -6.12 7.00
C VAL A 63 -11.54 -5.97 5.50
N GLY A 64 -11.13 -7.04 4.82
CA GLY A 64 -10.96 -7.06 3.36
C GLY A 64 -9.53 -6.88 2.88
N GLY A 65 -8.53 -7.04 3.75
CA GLY A 65 -7.12 -7.08 3.37
C GLY A 65 -6.62 -8.50 3.07
N ALA A 66 -5.34 -8.65 2.77
CA ALA A 66 -4.72 -9.95 2.51
C ALA A 66 -4.28 -10.71 3.77
N GLY A 67 -4.22 -10.04 4.93
CA GLY A 67 -3.84 -10.68 6.20
C GLY A 67 -2.42 -11.24 6.23
N LEU A 68 -1.49 -10.64 5.48
CA LEU A 68 -0.12 -11.12 5.37
C LEU A 68 0.60 -11.08 6.72
N ASP A 69 1.31 -12.16 7.06
CA ASP A 69 2.24 -12.13 8.17
C ASP A 69 3.42 -11.19 7.90
N THR A 70 4.18 -10.82 8.93
CA THR A 70 5.26 -9.83 8.83
C THR A 70 6.31 -10.19 7.79
N VAL A 71 6.69 -11.46 7.66
CA VAL A 71 7.73 -11.89 6.70
C VAL A 71 7.19 -11.78 5.29
N THR A 72 5.99 -12.29 5.05
CA THR A 72 5.30 -12.22 3.75
C THR A 72 5.05 -10.76 3.36
N TRP A 73 4.65 -9.92 4.30
CA TRP A 73 4.52 -8.48 4.10
C TRP A 73 5.84 -7.83 3.66
N LEU A 74 6.96 -8.15 4.29
CA LEU A 74 8.27 -7.61 3.90
C LEU A 74 8.70 -8.07 2.50
N LEU A 75 8.37 -9.29 2.11
CA LEU A 75 8.62 -9.79 0.76
C LEU A 75 7.79 -9.03 -0.28
N TYR A 76 6.52 -8.80 0.01
CA TYR A 76 5.62 -7.97 -0.80
C TYR A 76 6.15 -6.53 -0.95
N GLU A 77 6.49 -5.85 0.15
CA GLU A 77 7.05 -4.50 0.15
C GLU A 77 8.37 -4.40 -0.62
N LYS A 78 9.22 -5.42 -0.51
CA LYS A 78 10.47 -5.50 -1.28
C LYS A 78 10.23 -5.50 -2.78
N GLU A 79 9.24 -6.21 -3.27
CA GLU A 79 8.92 -6.23 -4.70
C GLU A 79 8.25 -4.93 -5.15
N LEU A 80 7.31 -4.36 -4.38
CA LEU A 80 6.72 -3.06 -4.69
C LEU A 80 7.75 -1.93 -4.71
N GLY A 81 8.69 -1.94 -3.76
CA GLY A 81 9.75 -0.93 -3.65
C GLY A 81 10.76 -0.93 -4.80
N ARG A 82 10.64 -1.83 -5.77
CA ARG A 82 11.41 -1.81 -7.03
C ARG A 82 10.94 -0.71 -7.97
N ALA A 83 9.67 -0.30 -7.84
CA ALA A 83 9.09 0.74 -8.68
C ALA A 83 9.27 2.15 -8.08
N ASN A 84 9.07 3.17 -8.94
CA ASN A 84 9.01 4.56 -8.52
C ASN A 84 8.04 4.75 -7.33
N TYR A 85 8.50 5.50 -6.30
CA TYR A 85 7.76 5.69 -5.06
C TYR A 85 6.36 6.26 -5.28
N ALA A 86 6.21 7.27 -6.15
CA ALA A 86 4.91 7.89 -6.41
C ALA A 86 3.91 6.87 -7.00
N LEU A 87 4.38 6.02 -7.93
CA LEU A 87 3.55 4.98 -8.55
C LEU A 87 3.07 3.97 -7.52
N HIS A 88 3.99 3.26 -6.86
CA HIS A 88 3.56 2.18 -5.96
C HIS A 88 2.85 2.70 -4.71
N TRP A 89 3.24 3.87 -4.18
CA TRP A 89 2.59 4.42 -2.99
C TRP A 89 1.18 4.92 -3.25
N THR A 90 0.95 5.56 -4.40
CA THR A 90 -0.35 6.14 -4.73
C THR A 90 -1.32 5.10 -5.29
N CYS A 91 -0.82 4.19 -6.14
CA CYS A 91 -1.69 3.25 -6.84
C CYS A 91 -1.94 1.96 -6.05
N VAL A 92 -1.04 1.58 -5.14
CA VAL A 92 -1.13 0.36 -4.32
C VAL A 92 -1.12 0.76 -2.84
N ALA A 93 -2.19 1.42 -2.40
CA ALA A 93 -2.25 2.01 -1.08
C ALA A 93 -2.26 0.97 0.05
N ARG A 94 -1.71 1.41 1.17
CA ARG A 94 -1.62 0.67 2.44
C ARG A 94 -2.28 1.52 3.52
N PRO A 95 -3.59 1.34 3.76
CA PRO A 95 -4.28 2.08 4.82
C PRO A 95 -3.60 1.92 6.17
N SER A 96 -3.58 2.98 6.97
CA SER A 96 -2.95 2.95 8.28
C SER A 96 -3.65 1.99 9.24
N ASN A 97 -2.90 1.15 9.92
CA ASN A 97 -3.41 0.21 10.92
C ASN A 97 -4.13 0.90 12.10
N ILE A 98 -3.90 2.19 12.32
CA ILE A 98 -4.61 2.97 13.34
C ILE A 98 -6.12 3.00 13.09
N LEU A 99 -6.55 2.89 11.83
CA LEU A 99 -7.96 2.86 11.45
C LEU A 99 -8.69 1.61 12.00
N LEU A 100 -7.96 0.54 12.32
CA LEU A 100 -8.51 -0.65 12.96
C LEU A 100 -8.97 -0.40 14.41
N ALA A 101 -8.42 0.61 15.07
CA ALA A 101 -8.80 0.98 16.44
C ALA A 101 -10.07 1.85 16.52
N GLY A 102 -10.62 2.26 15.36
CA GLY A 102 -11.83 3.08 15.29
C GLY A 102 -13.09 2.36 15.78
N THR A 103 -14.09 3.16 16.22
CA THR A 103 -15.44 2.63 16.48
C THR A 103 -16.06 2.05 15.21
N PRO A 104 -17.14 1.23 15.30
CA PRO A 104 -17.83 0.73 14.11
C PRO A 104 -18.19 1.85 13.11
N GLU A 105 -18.71 2.97 13.59
CA GLU A 105 -19.09 4.13 12.77
C GLU A 105 -17.86 4.78 12.11
N GLN A 106 -16.73 4.85 12.83
CA GLN A 106 -15.48 5.36 12.28
C GLN A 106 -14.90 4.43 11.22
N ARG A 107 -14.99 3.10 11.41
CA ARG A 107 -14.55 2.13 10.40
C ARG A 107 -15.38 2.22 9.13
N GLU A 108 -16.71 2.34 9.24
CA GLU A 108 -17.58 2.56 8.07
C GLU A 108 -17.23 3.85 7.31
N LYS A 109 -16.91 4.91 8.04
CA LYS A 109 -16.65 6.23 7.44
C LYS A 109 -15.24 6.36 6.85
N TYR A 110 -14.25 5.67 7.43
CA TYR A 110 -12.84 5.90 7.11
C TYR A 110 -12.12 4.62 6.66
N LEU A 111 -12.18 3.52 7.43
CA LEU A 111 -11.41 2.31 7.14
C LEU A 111 -11.87 1.63 5.84
N TYR A 112 -13.13 1.26 5.76
CA TYR A 112 -13.63 0.51 4.60
C TYR A 112 -13.54 1.29 3.29
N PRO A 113 -13.80 2.61 3.23
CA PRO A 113 -13.53 3.39 2.02
C PRO A 113 -12.06 3.43 1.62
N CYS A 114 -11.13 3.42 2.59
CA CYS A 114 -9.70 3.33 2.28
C CYS A 114 -9.33 1.95 1.72
N ILE A 115 -9.87 0.87 2.29
CA ILE A 115 -9.64 -0.50 1.79
C ILE A 115 -10.18 -0.69 0.38
N ARG A 116 -11.34 -0.10 0.06
CA ARG A 116 -11.93 -0.15 -1.30
C ARG A 116 -11.30 0.82 -2.30
N GLY A 117 -10.31 1.61 -1.89
CA GLY A 117 -9.65 2.58 -2.76
C GLY A 117 -10.48 3.82 -3.08
N GLU A 118 -11.57 4.07 -2.35
CA GLU A 118 -12.45 5.24 -2.49
C GLU A 118 -11.87 6.49 -1.82
N LYS A 119 -11.05 6.27 -0.77
CA LYS A 119 -10.38 7.31 0.00
C LYS A 119 -8.92 6.94 0.24
N TRP A 120 -8.11 7.95 0.53
CA TRP A 120 -6.76 7.81 1.07
C TRP A 120 -6.73 8.36 2.48
N ASP A 121 -5.93 7.76 3.33
CA ASP A 121 -5.52 8.33 4.59
C ASP A 121 -4.19 9.08 4.42
N CYS A 122 -3.88 9.93 5.37
CA CYS A 122 -2.60 10.62 5.43
C CYS A 122 -2.14 10.74 6.89
N LEU A 123 -0.82 10.78 7.08
CA LEU A 123 -0.21 10.94 8.38
C LEU A 123 0.27 12.39 8.53
N ALA A 124 -0.30 13.13 9.49
CA ALA A 124 0.08 14.49 9.82
C ALA A 124 0.63 14.52 11.26
N MET A 125 1.94 14.37 11.42
CA MET A 125 2.58 14.25 12.74
C MET A 125 3.26 15.53 13.20
N THR A 126 3.67 16.41 12.29
CA THR A 126 4.41 17.62 12.64
C THR A 126 3.51 18.62 13.33
N GLU A 127 3.91 19.06 14.51
CA GLU A 127 3.28 20.11 15.31
C GLU A 127 4.24 21.30 15.47
N PRO A 128 3.78 22.50 15.85
CA PRO A 128 4.66 23.65 16.08
C PRO A 128 5.80 23.39 17.09
N GLY A 129 5.57 22.50 18.04
CA GLY A 129 6.55 22.12 19.08
C GLY A 129 7.24 20.77 18.87
N ALA A 130 6.89 20.02 17.83
CA ALA A 130 7.42 18.68 17.60
C ALA A 130 7.54 18.36 16.11
N GLY A 131 8.77 18.14 15.64
CA GLY A 131 9.09 17.68 14.29
C GLY A 131 9.82 16.36 14.35
N SER A 132 11.15 16.38 14.21
CA SER A 132 11.97 15.17 14.30
C SER A 132 11.93 14.49 15.66
N ASP A 133 11.73 15.23 16.72
CA ASP A 133 11.48 14.70 18.07
C ASP A 133 9.98 14.42 18.26
N LEU A 134 9.55 13.21 17.93
CA LEU A 134 8.16 12.76 18.09
C LEU A 134 7.71 12.67 19.56
N ARG A 135 8.63 12.63 20.52
CA ARG A 135 8.28 12.60 21.95
C ARG A 135 7.77 13.95 22.46
N GLY A 136 8.02 15.01 21.69
CA GLY A 136 7.53 16.36 21.98
C GLY A 136 6.08 16.59 21.56
N MET A 137 5.40 15.65 20.90
CA MET A 137 3.98 15.76 20.52
C MET A 137 3.08 15.83 21.75
N LYS A 138 2.01 16.64 21.68
CA LYS A 138 1.05 16.89 22.77
C LYS A 138 -0.33 16.37 22.43
#